data_d40643b790791bceb2d72492cc16efb6
#
_entry.id   d40643b790791bceb2d72492cc16efb6
#
_cell.length_a   1.000
_cell.length_b   1.000
_cell.length_c   1.000
_cell.angle_alpha   90.00
_cell.angle_beta   90.00
_cell.angle_gamma   90.00
#
_symmetry.space_group_name_H-M   'P 1'
#
loop_
_entity.id
_entity.type
_entity.pdbx_description
1 polymer ?
#
loop_
_entity_poly.entity_id
_entity_poly.type
_entity_poly.pdbx_seq_one_letter_code
_entity_poly.pdbx_strand_id
1 'polypeptide(L)'
;DLILSGGMVVSGEGQRRADVGIKAGKIQQIADDLSQYPASERIDISGRFLLPGIIDVHVHPVYTDDIEYSSYVAAFGGTTTLLHFIYARPGQDLLPVMEQAIEEAERTSRLDFGLHCGLFEAPRQVSQIEDVLKLGVRSFKFFMTYLKQGWYTDDYQLIKAMDILAEHGGLSMVHAENGGGVEYLEDMY
;
A
#
# COMPACT_ATOMS: atom_id res chain seq x y z
N ASP A 1 11.63 -2.50 26.17
CA ASP A 1 12.64 -3.25 25.43
C ASP A 1 13.73 -2.32 24.88
N LEU A 2 13.36 -1.22 24.22
CA LEU A 2 14.27 -0.27 23.60
C LEU A 2 13.92 1.17 24.00
N ILE A 3 14.92 1.99 24.27
CA ILE A 3 14.78 3.44 24.39
C ILE A 3 15.66 4.13 23.36
N LEU A 4 15.07 5.02 22.57
CA LEU A 4 15.74 5.95 21.68
C LEU A 4 15.86 7.27 22.43
N SER A 5 17.08 7.78 22.66
CA SER A 5 17.30 8.94 23.53
C SER A 5 17.94 10.14 22.83
N GLY A 6 17.52 11.34 23.21
CA GLY A 6 18.16 12.59 22.85
C GLY A 6 17.86 13.13 21.45
N GLY A 7 16.97 12.49 20.70
CA GLY A 7 16.62 12.88 19.34
C GLY A 7 15.60 14.00 19.21
N MET A 8 15.42 14.50 17.99
CA MET A 8 14.33 15.40 17.63
C MET A 8 13.17 14.58 17.06
N VAL A 9 12.15 14.34 17.87
CA VAL A 9 10.94 13.59 17.46
C VAL A 9 10.06 14.51 16.63
N VAL A 10 9.68 14.04 15.44
CA VAL A 10 8.81 14.75 14.49
C VAL A 10 7.47 14.04 14.41
N SER A 11 6.39 14.82 14.45
CA SER A 11 5.01 14.34 14.29
C SER A 11 4.18 15.34 13.48
N GLY A 12 2.91 15.02 13.20
CA GLY A 12 1.97 15.95 12.57
C GLY A 12 1.70 17.22 13.37
N GLU A 13 2.01 17.24 14.69
CA GLU A 13 1.84 18.39 15.57
C GLU A 13 3.09 19.27 15.66
N GLY A 14 4.20 18.84 15.05
CA GLY A 14 5.47 19.56 15.06
C GLY A 14 6.65 18.70 15.48
N GLN A 15 7.70 19.35 15.98
CA GLN A 15 8.93 18.69 16.41
C GLN A 15 9.33 19.09 17.81
N ARG A 16 9.85 18.15 18.59
CA ARG A 16 10.41 18.42 19.92
C ARG A 16 11.50 17.44 20.27
N ARG A 17 12.44 17.87 21.12
CA ARG A 17 13.44 16.96 21.69
C ARG A 17 12.75 16.03 22.69
N ALA A 18 12.91 14.73 22.54
CA ALA A 18 12.32 13.76 23.44
C ALA A 18 13.02 12.39 23.32
N ASP A 19 12.83 11.57 24.34
CA ASP A 19 13.13 10.15 24.34
C ASP A 19 11.87 9.36 23.95
N VAL A 20 12.07 8.21 23.29
CA VAL A 20 10.99 7.31 22.88
C VAL A 20 11.24 5.92 23.46
N GLY A 21 10.29 5.48 24.29
CA GLY A 21 10.26 4.14 24.85
C GLY A 21 9.42 3.19 24.00
N ILE A 22 10.02 2.05 23.60
CA ILE A 22 9.39 1.03 22.76
C ILE A 22 9.34 -0.29 23.54
N LYS A 23 8.15 -0.93 23.52
CA LYS A 23 7.93 -2.23 24.16
C LYS A 23 7.03 -3.08 23.29
N ALA A 24 7.41 -4.35 23.09
CA ALA A 24 6.68 -5.30 22.25
C ALA A 24 6.32 -4.72 20.85
N GLY A 25 7.28 -4.06 20.21
CA GLY A 25 7.12 -3.47 18.88
C GLY A 25 6.25 -2.22 18.81
N LYS A 26 5.84 -1.64 19.96
CA LYS A 26 4.96 -0.46 20.00
C LYS A 26 5.60 0.67 20.78
N ILE A 27 5.38 1.91 20.32
CA ILE A 27 5.70 3.11 21.09
C ILE A 27 4.81 3.14 22.33
N GLN A 28 5.43 3.04 23.50
CA GLN A 28 4.72 3.07 24.79
C GLN A 28 4.69 4.47 25.38
N GLN A 29 5.76 5.23 25.18
CA GLN A 29 5.89 6.56 25.80
C GLN A 29 6.84 7.43 24.97
N ILE A 30 6.49 8.73 24.88
CA ILE A 30 7.38 9.78 24.40
C ILE A 30 7.46 10.81 25.51
N ALA A 31 8.64 11.04 26.06
CA ALA A 31 8.86 11.94 27.19
C ALA A 31 10.19 12.69 27.06
N ASP A 32 10.33 13.77 27.80
CA ASP A 32 11.55 14.61 27.73
C ASP A 32 12.79 13.86 28.25
N ASP A 33 12.61 12.92 29.19
CA ASP A 33 13.68 12.09 29.75
C ASP A 33 13.12 10.72 30.17
N LEU A 34 13.70 9.66 29.64
CA LEU A 34 13.44 8.27 30.01
C LEU A 34 14.69 7.60 30.63
N SER A 35 15.67 8.35 31.11
CA SER A 35 16.92 7.81 31.66
C SER A 35 16.70 6.86 32.83
N GLN A 36 15.69 7.10 33.65
CA GLN A 36 15.34 6.31 34.83
C GLN A 36 14.54 5.03 34.54
N TYR A 37 14.05 4.87 33.32
CA TYR A 37 13.25 3.69 32.96
C TYR A 37 14.16 2.52 32.55
N PRO A 38 13.86 1.28 32.99
CA PRO A 38 14.63 0.12 32.57
C PRO A 38 14.39 -0.19 31.08
N ALA A 39 15.45 -0.53 30.37
CA ALA A 39 15.41 -0.98 28.99
C ALA A 39 16.51 -2.01 28.73
N SER A 40 16.25 -2.98 27.86
CA SER A 40 17.23 -3.96 27.42
C SER A 40 18.29 -3.33 26.51
N GLU A 41 17.87 -2.30 25.77
CA GLU A 41 18.74 -1.58 24.83
C GLU A 41 18.45 -0.07 24.90
N ARG A 42 19.48 0.73 24.72
CA ARG A 42 19.42 2.19 24.57
C ARG A 42 20.23 2.61 23.37
N ILE A 43 19.62 3.40 22.49
CA ILE A 43 20.30 3.98 21.34
C ILE A 43 20.29 5.49 21.49
N ASP A 44 21.48 6.10 21.53
CA ASP A 44 21.62 7.54 21.47
C ASP A 44 21.41 8.02 20.03
N ILE A 45 20.35 8.81 19.84
CA ILE A 45 20.00 9.46 18.58
C ILE A 45 20.15 10.98 18.67
N SER A 46 21.03 11.47 19.54
CA SER A 46 21.33 12.91 19.68
C SER A 46 21.78 13.49 18.34
N GLY A 47 21.21 14.64 17.98
CA GLY A 47 21.47 15.32 16.72
C GLY A 47 20.79 14.68 15.50
N ARG A 48 19.95 13.68 15.69
CA ARG A 48 19.16 13.04 14.61
C ARG A 48 17.67 13.39 14.76
N PHE A 49 16.97 13.30 13.64
CA PHE A 49 15.52 13.33 13.61
C PHE A 49 14.97 11.92 13.70
N LEU A 50 13.94 11.74 14.53
CA LEU A 50 13.13 10.54 14.58
C LEU A 50 11.78 10.86 13.92
N LEU A 51 11.55 10.27 12.76
CA LEU A 51 10.34 10.47 11.96
C LEU A 51 9.47 9.21 11.99
N PRO A 52 8.14 9.35 11.79
CA PRO A 52 7.33 8.20 11.39
C PRO A 52 7.91 7.52 10.15
N GLY A 53 7.79 6.21 10.06
CA GLY A 53 8.17 5.47 8.86
C GLY A 53 7.37 5.93 7.64
N ILE A 54 7.99 5.94 6.48
CA ILE A 54 7.32 6.28 5.22
C ILE A 54 6.36 5.15 4.86
N ILE A 55 5.13 5.52 4.47
CA ILE A 55 4.13 4.61 3.91
C ILE A 55 4.01 4.95 2.42
N ASP A 56 4.44 4.04 1.56
CA ASP A 56 4.26 4.18 0.13
C ASP A 56 2.99 3.43 -0.29
N VAL A 57 1.99 4.19 -0.70
CA VAL A 57 0.65 3.66 -1.02
C VAL A 57 0.48 3.31 -2.50
N HIS A 58 1.54 3.35 -3.32
CA HIS A 58 1.40 3.16 -4.77
C HIS A 58 2.61 2.46 -5.41
N VAL A 59 2.72 1.15 -5.19
CA VAL A 59 3.85 0.35 -5.66
C VAL A 59 3.39 -0.74 -6.64
N HIS A 60 4.10 -0.89 -7.76
CA HIS A 60 3.82 -1.87 -8.80
C HIS A 60 4.93 -2.93 -8.87
N PRO A 61 4.87 -4.02 -8.10
CA PRO A 61 5.92 -5.05 -8.10
C PRO A 61 5.96 -5.89 -9.40
N VAL A 62 5.02 -5.65 -10.31
CA VAL A 62 4.83 -6.47 -11.53
C VAL A 62 5.72 -6.06 -12.71
N TYR A 63 6.45 -4.96 -12.63
CA TYR A 63 7.23 -4.45 -13.77
C TYR A 63 8.70 -4.86 -13.75
N THR A 64 9.36 -4.75 -12.62
CA THR A 64 10.81 -4.99 -12.51
C THR A 64 11.19 -5.83 -11.31
N ASP A 65 10.44 -5.70 -10.22
CA ASP A 65 10.74 -6.29 -8.93
C ASP A 65 9.55 -7.12 -8.43
N ASP A 66 9.82 -8.11 -7.59
CA ASP A 66 8.82 -8.81 -6.80
C ASP A 66 8.59 -8.10 -5.44
N ILE A 67 7.68 -8.64 -4.64
CA ILE A 67 7.36 -8.11 -3.30
C ILE A 67 8.57 -8.20 -2.38
N GLU A 68 9.34 -9.27 -2.44
CA GLU A 68 10.53 -9.46 -1.62
C GLU A 68 11.56 -8.37 -1.87
N TYR A 69 11.95 -8.20 -3.12
CA TYR A 69 13.01 -7.26 -3.49
C TYR A 69 12.57 -5.80 -3.30
N SER A 70 11.35 -5.45 -3.70
CA SER A 70 10.83 -4.08 -3.50
C SER A 70 10.76 -3.69 -2.03
N SER A 71 10.32 -4.60 -1.15
CA SER A 71 10.30 -4.35 0.31
C SER A 71 11.71 -4.25 0.91
N TYR A 72 12.64 -5.07 0.44
CA TYR A 72 14.04 -5.00 0.85
C TYR A 72 14.68 -3.64 0.50
N VAL A 73 14.54 -3.20 -0.75
CA VAL A 73 15.12 -1.91 -1.19
C VAL A 73 14.46 -0.73 -0.49
N ALA A 74 13.13 -0.74 -0.35
CA ALA A 74 12.38 0.33 0.30
C ALA A 74 12.79 0.54 1.77
N ALA A 75 13.15 -0.53 2.48
CA ALA A 75 13.63 -0.45 3.86
C ALA A 75 14.85 0.46 4.01
N PHE A 76 15.78 0.46 3.05
CA PHE A 76 16.96 1.35 3.08
C PHE A 76 16.62 2.83 2.87
N GLY A 77 15.46 3.11 2.26
CA GLY A 77 14.93 4.47 2.09
C GLY A 77 14.14 4.99 3.30
N GLY A 78 13.96 4.16 4.35
CA GLY A 78 13.16 4.52 5.53
C GLY A 78 11.67 4.27 5.34
N THR A 79 11.26 3.56 4.29
CA THR A 79 9.89 3.07 4.13
C THR A 79 9.65 1.93 5.11
N THR A 80 8.48 1.92 5.74
CA THR A 80 8.07 0.89 6.71
C THR A 80 6.83 0.13 6.29
N THR A 81 6.09 0.65 5.32
CA THR A 81 4.87 0.02 4.79
C THR A 81 4.76 0.26 3.29
N LEU A 82 4.43 -0.77 2.54
CA LEU A 82 4.18 -0.70 1.09
C LEU A 82 2.78 -1.19 0.77
N LEU A 83 2.06 -0.48 -0.11
CA LEU A 83 0.81 -0.94 -0.68
C LEU A 83 1.01 -1.29 -2.16
N HIS A 84 0.98 -2.59 -2.46
CA HIS A 84 1.29 -3.12 -3.78
C HIS A 84 0.03 -3.28 -4.63
N PHE A 85 0.12 -2.91 -5.91
CA PHE A 85 -0.91 -3.23 -6.90
C PHE A 85 -0.72 -4.64 -7.44
N ILE A 86 -1.71 -5.48 -7.22
CA ILE A 86 -1.80 -6.84 -7.75
C ILE A 86 -2.89 -6.87 -8.82
N TYR A 87 -2.58 -7.39 -9.99
CA TYR A 87 -3.46 -7.38 -11.14
C TYR A 87 -3.88 -8.78 -11.54
N ALA A 88 -5.19 -9.01 -11.58
CA ALA A 88 -5.73 -10.18 -12.24
C ALA A 88 -5.84 -9.92 -13.75
N ARG A 89 -5.08 -10.68 -14.53
CA ARG A 89 -5.04 -10.57 -15.99
C ARG A 89 -6.35 -11.06 -16.62
N PRO A 90 -6.61 -10.73 -17.89
CA PRO A 90 -7.73 -11.33 -18.61
C PRO A 90 -7.72 -12.88 -18.50
N GLY A 91 -8.88 -13.45 -18.20
CA GLY A 91 -9.03 -14.89 -17.95
C GLY A 91 -8.74 -15.34 -16.52
N GLN A 92 -8.16 -14.52 -15.65
CA GLN A 92 -7.90 -14.88 -14.26
C GLN A 92 -9.01 -14.37 -13.33
N ASP A 93 -9.33 -15.15 -12.31
CA ASP A 93 -10.22 -14.76 -11.22
C ASP A 93 -9.47 -13.93 -10.18
N LEU A 94 -10.18 -12.96 -9.57
CA LEU A 94 -9.58 -12.07 -8.57
C LEU A 94 -9.15 -12.84 -7.32
N LEU A 95 -10.02 -13.71 -6.79
CA LEU A 95 -9.80 -14.36 -5.49
C LEU A 95 -8.50 -15.16 -5.45
N PRO A 96 -8.23 -16.14 -6.34
CA PRO A 96 -7.00 -16.91 -6.28
C PRO A 96 -5.74 -16.06 -6.53
N VAL A 97 -5.83 -15.02 -7.37
CA VAL A 97 -4.70 -14.10 -7.59
C VAL A 97 -4.37 -13.32 -6.32
N MET A 98 -5.38 -12.84 -5.60
CA MET A 98 -5.18 -12.09 -4.37
C MET A 98 -4.73 -12.99 -3.21
N GLU A 99 -5.28 -14.21 -3.08
CA GLU A 99 -4.82 -15.20 -2.10
C GLU A 99 -3.34 -15.53 -2.28
N GLN A 100 -2.92 -15.79 -3.51
CA GLN A 100 -1.51 -16.06 -3.83
C GLN A 100 -0.61 -14.86 -3.49
N ALA A 101 -1.04 -13.64 -3.79
CA ALA A 101 -0.27 -12.45 -3.50
C ALA A 101 -0.15 -12.17 -2.00
N ILE A 102 -1.20 -12.44 -1.22
CA ILE A 102 -1.16 -12.35 0.25
C ILE A 102 -0.16 -13.37 0.81
N GLU A 103 -0.25 -14.63 0.39
CA GLU A 103 0.68 -15.69 0.83
C GLU A 103 2.14 -15.35 0.50
N GLU A 104 2.38 -14.84 -0.71
CA GLU A 104 3.71 -14.39 -1.11
C GLU A 104 4.21 -13.25 -0.22
N ALA A 105 3.38 -12.21 -0.01
CA ALA A 105 3.75 -11.06 0.80
C ALA A 105 4.00 -11.43 2.27
N GLU A 106 3.16 -12.28 2.87
CA GLU A 106 3.35 -12.79 4.23
C GLU A 106 4.68 -13.55 4.39
N ARG A 107 5.08 -14.28 3.37
CA ARG A 107 6.29 -15.09 3.38
C ARG A 107 7.56 -14.27 3.12
N THR A 108 7.50 -13.25 2.27
CA THR A 108 8.70 -12.62 1.68
C THR A 108 8.87 -11.14 2.01
N SER A 109 7.80 -10.41 2.32
CA SER A 109 7.92 -8.98 2.61
C SER A 109 8.78 -8.73 3.85
N ARG A 110 9.68 -7.75 3.74
CA ARG A 110 10.53 -7.27 4.84
C ARG A 110 9.89 -6.14 5.64
N LEU A 111 8.78 -5.60 5.12
CA LEU A 111 8.06 -4.45 5.67
C LEU A 111 6.59 -4.82 5.84
N ASP A 112 5.87 -4.03 6.62
CA ASP A 112 4.42 -4.11 6.62
C ASP A 112 3.88 -3.87 5.22
N PHE A 113 2.81 -4.55 4.84
CA PHE A 113 2.25 -4.43 3.51
C PHE A 113 0.73 -4.33 3.50
N GLY A 114 0.21 -3.78 2.42
CA GLY A 114 -1.18 -3.86 1.99
C GLY A 114 -1.23 -4.15 0.50
N LEU A 115 -2.41 -4.56 0.02
CA LEU A 115 -2.61 -4.89 -1.39
C LEU A 115 -3.79 -4.09 -1.95
N HIS A 116 -3.60 -3.62 -3.19
CA HIS A 116 -4.65 -3.08 -4.04
C HIS A 116 -4.98 -4.11 -5.12
N CYS A 117 -6.26 -4.42 -5.32
CA CYS A 117 -6.71 -5.32 -6.35
C CYS A 117 -6.99 -4.57 -7.65
N GLY A 118 -6.23 -4.83 -8.72
CA GLY A 118 -6.43 -4.23 -10.02
C GLY A 118 -7.15 -5.17 -10.98
N LEU A 119 -8.17 -4.64 -11.68
CA LEU A 119 -8.98 -5.38 -12.63
C LEU A 119 -8.58 -5.04 -14.06
N PHE A 120 -8.17 -6.06 -14.84
CA PHE A 120 -7.91 -5.91 -16.27
C PHE A 120 -9.04 -6.45 -17.17
N GLU A 121 -10.02 -7.13 -16.59
CA GLU A 121 -11.21 -7.63 -17.27
C GLU A 121 -12.47 -7.33 -16.45
N ALA A 122 -12.78 -6.04 -16.27
CA ALA A 122 -13.86 -5.58 -15.39
C ALA A 122 -15.22 -6.26 -15.64
N PRO A 123 -15.67 -6.50 -16.89
CA PRO A 123 -16.96 -7.17 -17.12
C PRO A 123 -17.11 -8.53 -16.44
N ARG A 124 -16.02 -9.27 -16.31
CA ARG A 124 -15.98 -10.58 -15.64
C ARG A 124 -15.66 -10.47 -14.15
N GLN A 125 -14.79 -9.55 -13.78
CA GLN A 125 -14.16 -9.50 -12.47
C GLN A 125 -14.95 -8.69 -11.43
N VAL A 126 -15.77 -7.72 -11.83
CA VAL A 126 -16.52 -6.86 -10.89
C VAL A 126 -17.43 -7.67 -9.95
N SER A 127 -18.03 -8.76 -10.42
CA SER A 127 -18.86 -9.63 -9.58
C SER A 127 -18.09 -10.41 -8.49
N GLN A 128 -16.74 -10.41 -8.55
CA GLN A 128 -15.86 -11.12 -7.61
C GLN A 128 -15.30 -10.19 -6.52
N ILE A 129 -15.61 -8.90 -6.54
CA ILE A 129 -15.09 -7.90 -5.60
C ILE A 129 -15.44 -8.27 -4.14
N GLU A 130 -16.67 -8.71 -3.89
CA GLU A 130 -17.11 -9.09 -2.54
C GLU A 130 -16.27 -10.22 -1.93
N ASP A 131 -15.81 -11.18 -2.74
CA ASP A 131 -14.99 -12.28 -2.25
C ASP A 131 -13.59 -11.79 -1.88
N VAL A 132 -13.03 -10.87 -2.65
CA VAL A 132 -11.72 -10.25 -2.34
C VAL A 132 -11.82 -9.36 -1.09
N LEU A 133 -12.95 -8.66 -0.89
CA LEU A 133 -13.18 -7.87 0.32
C LEU A 133 -13.14 -8.73 1.60
N LYS A 134 -13.54 -10.00 1.55
CA LYS A 134 -13.48 -10.95 2.68
C LYS A 134 -12.04 -11.28 3.10
N LEU A 135 -11.07 -11.15 2.18
CA LEU A 135 -9.64 -11.29 2.48
C LEU A 135 -9.05 -10.07 3.22
N GLY A 136 -9.83 -8.99 3.40
CA GLY A 136 -9.34 -7.75 4.00
C GLY A 136 -8.80 -6.72 3.01
N VAL A 137 -8.73 -7.03 1.72
CA VAL A 137 -8.35 -6.09 0.67
C VAL A 137 -9.50 -5.10 0.46
N ARG A 138 -9.23 -3.81 0.63
CA ARG A 138 -10.27 -2.77 0.65
C ARG A 138 -10.22 -1.79 -0.51
N SER A 139 -9.22 -1.87 -1.37
CA SER A 139 -9.03 -0.91 -2.46
C SER A 139 -8.86 -1.62 -3.80
N PHE A 140 -9.54 -1.08 -4.82
CA PHE A 140 -9.66 -1.68 -6.14
C PHE A 140 -9.33 -0.66 -7.21
N LYS A 141 -8.52 -1.07 -8.21
CA LYS A 141 -8.04 -0.22 -9.29
C LYS A 141 -8.74 -0.54 -10.61
N PHE A 142 -9.23 0.51 -11.26
CA PHE A 142 -9.91 0.48 -12.54
C PHE A 142 -9.22 1.42 -13.54
N PHE A 143 -9.45 1.19 -14.84
CA PHE A 143 -8.82 1.96 -15.90
C PHE A 143 -9.86 2.45 -16.91
N MET A 144 -10.00 3.77 -17.07
CA MET A 144 -10.79 4.40 -18.14
C MET A 144 -9.97 4.66 -19.41
N THR A 145 -8.89 3.92 -19.58
CA THR A 145 -7.93 3.96 -20.67
C THR A 145 -7.47 2.55 -21.02
N TYR A 146 -6.47 2.38 -21.89
CA TYR A 146 -5.93 1.09 -22.33
C TYR A 146 -6.93 0.21 -23.09
N LEU A 147 -7.71 0.82 -24.00
CA LEU A 147 -8.69 0.08 -24.83
C LEU A 147 -8.01 -0.96 -25.72
N LYS A 148 -6.87 -0.61 -26.36
CA LYS A 148 -6.10 -1.52 -27.22
C LYS A 148 -5.55 -2.72 -26.47
N GLN A 149 -5.22 -2.54 -25.19
CA GLN A 149 -4.75 -3.59 -24.30
C GLN A 149 -5.89 -4.45 -23.74
N GLY A 150 -7.15 -4.00 -23.89
CA GLY A 150 -8.33 -4.68 -23.37
C GLY A 150 -8.51 -4.53 -21.84
N TRP A 151 -7.87 -3.54 -21.22
CA TRP A 151 -7.97 -3.31 -19.76
C TRP A 151 -9.00 -2.25 -19.39
N TYR A 152 -9.67 -1.71 -20.38
CA TYR A 152 -10.68 -0.65 -20.23
C TYR A 152 -11.87 -1.10 -19.38
N THR A 153 -12.19 -0.30 -18.38
CA THR A 153 -13.41 -0.42 -17.58
C THR A 153 -14.40 0.64 -18.06
N ASP A 154 -15.52 0.22 -18.60
CA ASP A 154 -16.58 1.12 -19.02
C ASP A 154 -17.34 1.71 -17.82
N ASP A 155 -18.13 2.76 -18.08
CA ASP A 155 -18.88 3.47 -17.04
C ASP A 155 -19.87 2.55 -16.29
N TYR A 156 -20.48 1.59 -16.97
CA TYR A 156 -21.41 0.66 -16.35
C TYR A 156 -20.71 -0.23 -15.32
N GLN A 157 -19.58 -0.82 -15.69
CA GLN A 157 -18.82 -1.68 -14.79
C GLN A 157 -18.19 -0.86 -13.65
N LEU A 158 -17.74 0.35 -13.95
CA LEU A 158 -17.15 1.23 -12.93
C LEU A 158 -18.19 1.63 -11.87
N ILE A 159 -19.38 2.08 -12.29
CA ILE A 159 -20.46 2.46 -11.36
C ILE A 159 -20.90 1.24 -10.55
N LYS A 160 -21.11 0.10 -11.19
CA LYS A 160 -21.44 -1.15 -10.49
C LYS A 160 -20.42 -1.54 -9.44
N ALA A 161 -19.12 -1.41 -9.76
CA ALA A 161 -18.05 -1.67 -8.80
C ALA A 161 -18.06 -0.67 -7.64
N MET A 162 -18.30 0.61 -7.93
CA MET A 162 -18.42 1.66 -6.89
C MET A 162 -19.58 1.41 -5.93
N ASP A 163 -20.74 0.95 -6.43
CA ASP A 163 -21.87 0.60 -5.58
C ASP A 163 -21.52 -0.55 -4.64
N ILE A 164 -20.92 -1.63 -5.15
CA ILE A 164 -20.47 -2.77 -4.32
C ILE A 164 -19.47 -2.28 -3.25
N LEU A 165 -18.49 -1.46 -3.65
CA LEU A 165 -17.47 -0.96 -2.73
C LEU A 165 -18.05 -0.03 -1.68
N ALA A 166 -19.01 0.83 -2.03
CA ALA A 166 -19.69 1.72 -1.09
C ALA A 166 -20.47 0.95 -0.01
N GLU A 167 -21.15 -0.13 -0.37
CA GLU A 167 -21.89 -0.98 0.58
C GLU A 167 -20.96 -1.68 1.59
N HIS A 168 -19.72 -1.98 1.19
CA HIS A 168 -18.78 -2.76 1.99
C HIS A 168 -17.62 -1.92 2.59
N GLY A 169 -17.65 -0.60 2.47
CA GLY A 169 -16.60 0.29 2.96
C GLY A 169 -15.27 0.12 2.22
N GLY A 170 -15.34 -0.20 0.92
CA GLY A 170 -14.18 -0.26 0.03
C GLY A 170 -13.87 1.07 -0.63
N LEU A 171 -12.73 1.14 -1.31
CA LEU A 171 -12.25 2.31 -2.03
C LEU A 171 -12.03 1.97 -3.50
N SER A 172 -12.58 2.76 -4.41
CA SER A 172 -12.27 2.71 -5.84
C SER A 172 -11.15 3.70 -6.18
N MET A 173 -10.16 3.22 -6.92
CA MET A 173 -9.10 4.03 -7.53
C MET A 173 -9.24 3.95 -9.04
N VAL A 174 -9.25 5.08 -9.72
CA VAL A 174 -9.49 5.14 -11.15
C VAL A 174 -8.33 5.83 -11.87
N HIS A 175 -7.81 5.18 -12.90
CA HIS A 175 -6.99 5.86 -13.90
C HIS A 175 -7.96 6.56 -14.88
N ALA A 176 -8.29 7.79 -14.59
CA ALA A 176 -9.43 8.52 -15.16
C ALA A 176 -9.01 9.36 -16.37
N GLU A 177 -8.63 8.70 -17.46
CA GLU A 177 -8.39 9.35 -18.75
C GLU A 177 -9.55 9.13 -19.71
N ASN A 178 -9.70 10.00 -20.71
CA ASN A 178 -10.56 9.73 -21.84
C ASN A 178 -9.87 8.74 -22.78
N GLY A 179 -10.10 7.44 -22.59
CA GLY A 179 -9.39 6.40 -23.32
C GLY A 179 -9.51 6.52 -24.85
N GLY A 180 -10.68 6.85 -25.36
CA GLY A 180 -10.86 7.08 -26.81
C GLY A 180 -10.10 8.30 -27.33
N GLY A 181 -10.03 9.36 -26.53
CA GLY A 181 -9.23 10.55 -26.88
C GLY A 181 -7.75 10.27 -26.88
N VAL A 182 -7.26 9.50 -25.87
CA VAL A 182 -5.85 9.08 -25.81
C VAL A 182 -5.48 8.25 -27.02
N GLU A 183 -6.24 7.21 -27.35
CA GLU A 183 -5.95 6.35 -28.50
C GLU A 183 -5.98 7.09 -29.84
N TYR A 184 -6.96 8.00 -30.01
CA TYR A 184 -7.00 8.83 -31.22
C TYR A 184 -5.71 9.65 -31.41
N LEU A 185 -5.21 10.24 -30.31
CA LEU A 185 -3.97 11.03 -30.35
C LEU A 185 -2.74 10.15 -30.58
N GLU A 186 -2.69 8.96 -29.95
CA GLU A 186 -1.59 7.98 -30.20
C GLU A 186 -1.55 7.50 -31.66
N ASP A 187 -2.72 7.39 -32.32
CA ASP A 187 -2.79 7.00 -33.74
C ASP A 187 -2.37 8.14 -34.69
N MET A 188 -2.38 9.38 -34.21
CA MET A 188 -2.06 10.57 -35.00
C MET A 188 -0.56 10.93 -34.97
N TYR A 189 0.16 10.52 -33.93
CA TYR A 189 1.56 10.88 -33.67
C TYR A 189 2.45 9.65 -33.45
#